data_fab282ed10d48ac341d737ed7c4feecc
#
_entry.id   fab282ed10d48ac341d737ed7c4feecc
#
_cell.length_a   1.000
_cell.length_b   1.000
_cell.length_c   1.000
_cell.angle_alpha   90.00
_cell.angle_beta   90.00
_cell.angle_gamma   90.00
#
_symmetry.space_group_name_H-M   'P 1'
#
loop_
_entity.id
_entity.type
_entity.pdbx_description
1 polymer ?
#
loop_
_entity_poly.entity_id
_entity_poly.type
_entity_poly.pdbx_seq_one_letter_code
_entity_poly.pdbx_strand_id
1 'polypeptide(L)'
;MVVMLVLLAISHQLADRHQSRDVVSGAHGPFPAAFGAGAPVAPAHVVRQKTDGEALVHGLSIQSTGSDATAASLRTGKEYWRYGRRDSDAVLDTLEVSERTVMAGFDDGRLVGIDLRTGKPLWHVDVRYDKGFRATALAGGQAVTGAPGAVRAFDERDGRSLWTAKTPKSCAEVLVFTVYALPDHLSVVPVICNVTSLDRNEYNLLLGIDNHTGKVLWQQHIAAPRLMVRDGEHTLVIPDPDNPPAIQLLDINRQGATARALTSADAWDAVAAGGGTVMTVTDPEDRSEDHDTLLRAYGTWDGHLAWQLRAPTGQEYGLPKIADGRVYVVRQPFLAEADARRRIRADLLVLDAGTGRLLHTLRLPTMTVPDADDYDVKLDVGEFADGAVAIRWRDHEGDLLIATD
;
A
#
# COMPACT_ATOMS: atom_id res chain seq x y z
N MET A 1 -2.56 -20.57 -51.73
CA MET A 1 -3.22 -21.04 -50.49
C MET A 1 -2.25 -21.71 -49.50
N VAL A 2 -1.38 -22.60 -49.97
CA VAL A 2 -0.40 -23.31 -49.08
C VAL A 2 0.62 -22.39 -48.43
N VAL A 3 1.12 -21.37 -49.13
CA VAL A 3 2.11 -20.40 -48.60
C VAL A 3 1.55 -19.53 -47.44
N MET A 4 0.26 -19.18 -47.53
CA MET A 4 -0.41 -18.39 -46.49
C MET A 4 -0.65 -19.19 -45.20
N LEU A 5 -0.92 -20.48 -45.31
CA LEU A 5 -1.05 -21.38 -44.15
C LEU A 5 0.29 -21.66 -43.48
N VAL A 6 1.39 -21.70 -44.22
CA VAL A 6 2.73 -21.88 -43.66
C VAL A 6 3.19 -20.61 -42.92
N LEU A 7 2.88 -19.43 -43.47
CA LEU A 7 3.18 -18.16 -42.80
C LEU A 7 2.37 -17.94 -41.53
N LEU A 8 1.09 -18.38 -41.51
CA LEU A 8 0.25 -18.36 -40.30
C LEU A 8 0.74 -19.37 -39.26
N ALA A 9 1.20 -20.53 -39.64
CA ALA A 9 1.77 -21.55 -38.76
C ALA A 9 3.13 -21.08 -38.17
N ILE A 10 3.96 -20.44 -38.99
CA ILE A 10 5.23 -19.85 -38.54
C ILE A 10 5.00 -18.64 -37.62
N SER A 11 4.00 -17.80 -37.90
CA SER A 11 3.65 -16.69 -37.01
C SER A 11 3.07 -17.18 -35.68
N HIS A 12 2.29 -18.25 -35.68
CA HIS A 12 1.82 -18.91 -34.45
C HIS A 12 2.98 -19.53 -33.66
N GLN A 13 3.90 -20.22 -34.33
CA GLN A 13 5.07 -20.81 -33.66
C GLN A 13 6.08 -19.78 -33.17
N LEU A 14 6.17 -18.59 -33.82
CA LEU A 14 6.99 -17.47 -33.35
C LEU A 14 6.32 -16.71 -32.19
N ALA A 15 4.99 -16.63 -32.17
CA ALA A 15 4.24 -16.08 -31.04
C ALA A 15 4.34 -17.00 -29.81
N ASP A 16 4.33 -18.31 -29.98
CA ASP A 16 4.52 -19.29 -28.89
C ASP A 16 5.96 -19.30 -28.34
N ARG A 17 6.96 -18.84 -29.08
CA ARG A 17 8.35 -18.80 -28.64
C ARG A 17 8.68 -17.69 -27.64
N HIS A 18 7.80 -16.71 -27.48
CA HIS A 18 7.94 -15.63 -26.49
C HIS A 18 6.96 -15.74 -25.32
N GLN A 19 6.24 -16.83 -25.17
CA GLN A 19 5.48 -17.08 -23.95
C GLN A 19 6.47 -17.47 -22.85
N SER A 20 6.77 -16.53 -21.95
CA SER A 20 7.49 -16.83 -20.72
C SER A 20 6.79 -17.98 -20.00
N ARG A 21 7.55 -18.97 -19.57
CA ARG A 21 7.01 -20.10 -18.82
C ARG A 21 6.88 -19.72 -17.37
N ASP A 22 5.68 -19.85 -16.82
CA ASP A 22 5.49 -19.77 -15.40
C ASP A 22 6.27 -20.87 -14.69
N VAL A 23 6.95 -20.50 -13.62
CA VAL A 23 7.63 -21.43 -12.74
C VAL A 23 6.99 -21.33 -11.38
N VAL A 24 6.36 -22.41 -10.98
CA VAL A 24 5.67 -22.49 -9.68
C VAL A 24 6.40 -23.51 -8.82
N SER A 25 6.93 -23.06 -7.69
CA SER A 25 7.20 -23.91 -6.55
C SER A 25 5.92 -23.93 -5.72
N GLY A 26 5.17 -25.04 -5.79
CA GLY A 26 3.86 -25.14 -5.15
C GLY A 26 3.94 -25.09 -3.62
N ALA A 27 2.78 -24.95 -3.00
CA ALA A 27 2.64 -24.90 -1.56
C ALA A 27 3.27 -26.10 -0.86
N HIS A 28 4.12 -25.83 0.12
CA HIS A 28 4.82 -26.84 0.91
C HIS A 28 4.16 -27.02 2.29
N GLY A 29 3.48 -28.14 2.46
CA GLY A 29 2.83 -28.49 3.74
C GLY A 29 1.44 -27.89 3.93
N PRO A 30 0.91 -27.90 5.16
CA PRO A 30 -0.39 -27.30 5.45
C PRO A 30 -0.34 -25.79 5.33
N PHE A 31 -1.48 -25.18 5.01
CA PHE A 31 -1.60 -23.72 4.92
C PHE A 31 -1.22 -23.10 6.28
N PRO A 32 -0.33 -22.08 6.30
CA PRO A 32 0.12 -21.46 7.53
C PRO A 32 -1.03 -20.89 8.34
N ALA A 33 -0.99 -21.14 9.65
CA ALA A 33 -1.99 -20.63 10.56
C ALA A 33 -1.70 -19.17 10.90
N ALA A 34 -2.73 -18.34 10.92
CA ALA A 34 -2.72 -16.99 11.48
C ALA A 34 -2.32 -16.99 12.95
N PHE A 35 -1.93 -15.85 13.51
CA PHE A 35 -1.71 -15.68 14.97
C PHE A 35 -3.02 -15.49 15.71
N GLY A 36 -3.97 -14.76 15.13
CA GLY A 36 -5.28 -14.46 15.71
C GLY A 36 -6.19 -13.79 14.68
N ALA A 37 -7.21 -13.11 15.13
CA ALA A 37 -8.09 -12.28 14.31
C ALA A 37 -7.84 -10.80 14.61
N GLY A 38 -7.88 -9.96 13.57
CA GLY A 38 -7.71 -8.51 13.68
C GLY A 38 -6.30 -8.06 14.09
N ALA A 39 -6.20 -6.87 14.64
CA ALA A 39 -4.94 -6.32 15.16
C ALA A 39 -4.65 -6.84 16.58
N PRO A 40 -3.38 -7.10 16.97
CA PRO A 40 -3.05 -7.60 18.28
C PRO A 40 -3.41 -6.58 19.38
N VAL A 41 -4.05 -7.04 20.45
CA VAL A 41 -4.55 -6.17 21.54
C VAL A 41 -3.44 -5.73 22.48
N ALA A 42 -2.56 -6.67 22.82
CA ALA A 42 -1.45 -6.47 23.74
C ALA A 42 -0.20 -7.19 23.21
N PRO A 43 0.42 -6.69 22.13
CA PRO A 43 1.55 -7.37 21.51
C PRO A 43 2.65 -7.66 22.54
N ALA A 44 2.98 -8.93 22.72
CA ALA A 44 3.94 -9.41 23.73
C ALA A 44 5.13 -10.15 23.11
N HIS A 45 4.97 -10.64 21.89
CA HIS A 45 5.99 -11.46 21.23
C HIS A 45 6.43 -10.82 19.92
N VAL A 46 7.73 -10.86 19.65
CA VAL A 46 8.30 -10.42 18.38
C VAL A 46 8.89 -11.61 17.65
N VAL A 47 8.36 -11.89 16.49
CA VAL A 47 8.89 -12.86 15.54
C VAL A 47 9.71 -12.08 14.52
N ARG A 48 11.05 -12.14 14.63
CA ARG A 48 11.93 -11.47 13.67
C ARG A 48 11.96 -12.25 12.37
N GLN A 49 11.65 -11.56 11.27
CA GLN A 49 11.87 -12.05 9.91
C GLN A 49 12.83 -11.10 9.19
N LYS A 50 13.80 -11.68 8.48
CA LYS A 50 14.57 -10.98 7.46
C LYS A 50 13.85 -11.22 6.14
N THR A 51 12.88 -10.41 5.81
CA THR A 51 12.19 -10.51 4.54
C THR A 51 11.62 -9.16 4.15
N ASP A 52 11.77 -8.81 2.92
CA ASP A 52 11.14 -7.67 2.28
C ASP A 52 9.65 -7.98 2.08
N GLY A 53 8.89 -7.96 3.16
CA GLY A 53 7.46 -8.27 3.12
C GLY A 53 6.65 -7.07 2.65
N GLU A 54 5.99 -7.18 1.50
CA GLU A 54 5.11 -6.13 0.98
C GLU A 54 3.71 -6.20 1.60
N ALA A 55 3.21 -7.42 1.86
CA ALA A 55 1.89 -7.60 2.46
C ALA A 55 1.82 -8.79 3.42
N LEU A 56 0.96 -8.66 4.43
CA LEU A 56 0.62 -9.72 5.37
C LEU A 56 -0.80 -10.20 5.13
N VAL A 57 -1.01 -11.51 4.99
CA VAL A 57 -2.34 -12.08 4.77
C VAL A 57 -2.41 -13.54 5.20
N HIS A 58 -3.43 -13.91 5.97
CA HIS A 58 -3.73 -15.30 6.37
C HIS A 58 -2.54 -16.13 6.86
N GLY A 59 -1.68 -15.51 7.69
CA GLY A 59 -0.49 -16.17 8.22
C GLY A 59 0.68 -16.25 7.24
N LEU A 60 0.60 -15.56 6.10
CA LEU A 60 1.65 -15.42 5.10
C LEU A 60 2.21 -14.00 5.07
N SER A 61 3.51 -13.89 4.79
CA SER A 61 4.17 -12.71 4.28
C SER A 61 4.34 -12.89 2.76
N ILE A 62 3.82 -11.96 2.00
CA ILE A 62 3.96 -11.92 0.54
C ILE A 62 5.01 -10.87 0.19
N GLN A 63 5.92 -11.22 -0.72
CA GLN A 63 7.04 -10.35 -1.07
C GLN A 63 7.43 -10.50 -2.53
N SER A 64 7.99 -9.46 -3.11
CA SER A 64 8.67 -9.50 -4.40
C SER A 64 10.18 -9.76 -4.21
N THR A 65 10.75 -10.56 -5.07
CA THR A 65 12.18 -10.84 -5.09
C THR A 65 12.64 -10.90 -6.53
N GLY A 66 13.06 -9.78 -7.07
CA GLY A 66 13.43 -9.66 -8.48
C GLY A 66 12.23 -9.91 -9.41
N SER A 67 12.21 -11.05 -10.11
CA SER A 67 11.10 -11.45 -11.00
C SER A 67 10.09 -12.39 -10.33
N ASP A 68 10.27 -12.72 -9.05
CA ASP A 68 9.48 -13.72 -8.35
C ASP A 68 8.56 -13.09 -7.30
N ALA A 69 7.33 -13.57 -7.20
CA ALA A 69 6.46 -13.38 -6.05
C ALA A 69 6.61 -14.60 -5.12
N THR A 70 6.84 -14.36 -3.83
CA THR A 70 7.03 -15.41 -2.84
C THR A 70 6.08 -15.24 -1.66
N ALA A 71 5.59 -16.35 -1.13
CA ALA A 71 4.87 -16.39 0.12
C ALA A 71 5.68 -17.16 1.15
N ALA A 72 5.84 -16.59 2.33
CA ALA A 72 6.49 -17.24 3.45
C ALA A 72 5.56 -17.30 4.67
N SER A 73 5.67 -18.35 5.46
CA SER A 73 4.94 -18.46 6.71
C SER A 73 5.37 -17.37 7.71
N LEU A 74 4.45 -16.57 8.20
CA LEU A 74 4.72 -15.55 9.22
C LEU A 74 5.30 -16.15 10.51
N ARG A 75 4.93 -17.39 10.87
CA ARG A 75 5.41 -18.04 12.10
C ARG A 75 6.84 -18.57 11.98
N THR A 76 7.22 -19.02 10.79
CA THR A 76 8.49 -19.77 10.64
C THR A 76 9.48 -19.11 9.69
N GLY A 77 9.05 -18.14 8.91
CA GLY A 77 9.85 -17.52 7.85
C GLY A 77 10.14 -18.46 6.66
N LYS A 78 9.64 -19.70 6.68
CA LYS A 78 9.89 -20.65 5.62
C LYS A 78 9.03 -20.32 4.42
N GLU A 79 9.65 -20.39 3.23
CA GLU A 79 8.92 -20.29 1.96
C GLU A 79 7.79 -21.32 1.93
N TYR A 80 6.59 -20.83 1.58
CA TYR A 80 5.40 -21.65 1.46
C TYR A 80 5.11 -21.95 -0.01
N TRP A 81 5.18 -20.93 -0.88
CA TRP A 81 5.17 -21.09 -2.32
C TRP A 81 5.97 -19.97 -2.99
N ARG A 82 6.32 -20.19 -4.26
CA ARG A 82 6.97 -19.21 -5.14
C ARG A 82 6.35 -19.27 -6.52
N TYR A 83 6.12 -18.11 -7.10
CA TYR A 83 5.76 -17.92 -8.49
C TYR A 83 6.79 -17.02 -9.16
N GLY A 84 7.27 -17.43 -10.32
CA GLY A 84 8.19 -16.64 -11.13
C GLY A 84 7.97 -16.87 -12.61
N ARG A 85 8.61 -16.06 -13.43
CA ARG A 85 8.58 -16.18 -14.89
C ARG A 85 9.98 -16.46 -15.39
N ARG A 86 10.13 -17.56 -16.12
CA ARG A 86 11.39 -17.90 -16.82
C ARG A 86 11.30 -17.53 -18.30
N ASP A 87 12.46 -17.39 -18.92
CA ASP A 87 12.59 -16.99 -20.33
C ASP A 87 12.05 -15.58 -20.63
N SER A 88 12.02 -14.73 -19.59
CA SER A 88 11.66 -13.32 -19.66
C SER A 88 12.62 -12.52 -18.82
N ASP A 89 13.09 -11.41 -19.35
CA ASP A 89 13.87 -10.40 -18.58
C ASP A 89 12.94 -9.46 -17.79
N ALA A 90 11.61 -9.76 -17.79
CA ALA A 90 10.62 -8.93 -17.13
C ALA A 90 10.78 -8.97 -15.61
N VAL A 91 10.79 -7.79 -15.01
CA VAL A 91 10.88 -7.59 -13.58
C VAL A 91 9.49 -7.45 -12.99
N LEU A 92 9.28 -8.01 -11.81
CA LEU A 92 8.07 -7.80 -11.03
C LEU A 92 8.05 -6.36 -10.52
N ASP A 93 7.11 -5.58 -10.99
CA ASP A 93 7.02 -4.13 -10.77
C ASP A 93 5.98 -3.78 -9.71
N THR A 94 4.89 -4.54 -9.64
CA THR A 94 3.85 -4.34 -8.63
C THR A 94 3.36 -5.66 -8.07
N LEU A 95 3.07 -5.65 -6.77
CA LEU A 95 2.53 -6.79 -6.05
C LEU A 95 1.38 -6.32 -5.15
N GLU A 96 0.19 -6.80 -5.43
CA GLU A 96 -1.01 -6.47 -4.66
C GLU A 96 -1.64 -7.75 -4.11
N VAL A 97 -2.18 -7.67 -2.91
CA VAL A 97 -2.67 -8.85 -2.21
C VAL A 97 -4.09 -8.63 -1.71
N SER A 98 -4.94 -9.61 -1.95
CA SER A 98 -6.27 -9.73 -1.36
C SER A 98 -6.37 -10.97 -0.47
N GLU A 99 -7.54 -11.23 0.09
CA GLU A 99 -7.80 -12.43 0.86
C GLU A 99 -7.67 -13.76 0.07
N ARG A 100 -7.59 -13.70 -1.28
CA ARG A 100 -7.63 -14.89 -2.15
C ARG A 100 -6.57 -14.89 -3.23
N THR A 101 -6.17 -13.73 -3.67
CA THR A 101 -5.37 -13.56 -4.88
C THR A 101 -4.17 -12.67 -4.58
N VAL A 102 -3.04 -13.07 -5.09
CA VAL A 102 -1.89 -12.19 -5.26
C VAL A 102 -1.85 -11.76 -6.71
N MET A 103 -1.89 -10.47 -6.97
CA MET A 103 -1.75 -9.91 -8.31
C MET A 103 -0.32 -9.44 -8.51
N ALA A 104 0.34 -10.02 -9.49
CA ALA A 104 1.70 -9.69 -9.88
C ALA A 104 1.69 -8.94 -11.22
N GLY A 105 2.18 -7.70 -11.22
CA GLY A 105 2.34 -6.88 -12.42
C GLY A 105 3.80 -6.83 -12.85
N PHE A 106 4.07 -7.11 -14.11
CA PHE A 106 5.40 -7.13 -14.68
C PHE A 106 5.62 -5.95 -15.63
N ASP A 107 6.84 -5.45 -15.71
CA ASP A 107 7.24 -4.29 -16.52
C ASP A 107 7.03 -4.49 -18.04
N ASP A 108 6.90 -5.76 -18.51
CA ASP A 108 6.54 -6.09 -19.90
C ASP A 108 5.03 -5.99 -20.21
N GLY A 109 4.20 -5.64 -19.22
CA GLY A 109 2.77 -5.45 -19.38
C GLY A 109 1.89 -6.62 -19.04
N ARG A 110 2.44 -7.64 -18.47
CA ARG A 110 1.66 -8.78 -18.04
C ARG A 110 1.21 -8.63 -16.60
N LEU A 111 -0.09 -8.81 -16.37
CA LEU A 111 -0.68 -9.01 -15.05
C LEU A 111 -0.98 -10.50 -14.88
N VAL A 112 -0.69 -11.00 -13.70
CA VAL A 112 -0.94 -12.41 -13.33
C VAL A 112 -1.70 -12.44 -12.01
N GLY A 113 -2.86 -13.06 -12.00
CA GLY A 113 -3.54 -13.43 -10.76
C GLY A 113 -3.02 -14.77 -10.28
N ILE A 114 -2.56 -14.84 -9.06
CA ILE A 114 -1.97 -16.01 -8.42
C ILE A 114 -2.88 -16.41 -7.26
N ASP A 115 -3.22 -17.67 -7.15
CA ASP A 115 -3.98 -18.20 -6.01
C ASP A 115 -3.13 -18.11 -4.74
N LEU A 116 -3.61 -17.36 -3.75
CA LEU A 116 -2.90 -17.12 -2.49
C LEU A 116 -2.52 -18.40 -1.75
N ARG A 117 -3.34 -19.44 -1.83
CA ARG A 117 -3.12 -20.67 -1.08
C ARG A 117 -2.14 -21.63 -1.76
N THR A 118 -2.03 -21.58 -3.07
CA THR A 118 -1.27 -22.59 -3.82
C THR A 118 -0.08 -22.04 -4.60
N GLY A 119 -0.01 -20.72 -4.78
CA GLY A 119 0.99 -20.07 -5.62
C GLY A 119 0.79 -20.32 -7.12
N LYS A 120 -0.32 -20.96 -7.52
CA LYS A 120 -0.59 -21.25 -8.92
C LYS A 120 -1.22 -20.07 -9.64
N PRO A 121 -0.83 -19.79 -10.90
CA PRO A 121 -1.50 -18.77 -11.68
C PRO A 121 -2.96 -19.16 -11.92
N LEU A 122 -3.86 -18.23 -11.70
CA LEU A 122 -5.29 -18.34 -12.00
C LEU A 122 -5.58 -17.83 -13.40
N TRP A 123 -4.95 -16.71 -13.76
CA TRP A 123 -5.15 -16.04 -15.04
C TRP A 123 -3.95 -15.17 -15.41
N HIS A 124 -3.89 -14.80 -16.69
CA HIS A 124 -2.93 -13.85 -17.25
C HIS A 124 -3.68 -12.85 -18.12
N VAL A 125 -3.30 -11.58 -18.00
CA VAL A 125 -3.83 -10.49 -18.83
C VAL A 125 -2.67 -9.66 -19.35
N ASP A 126 -2.62 -9.41 -20.65
CA ASP A 126 -1.65 -8.49 -21.24
C ASP A 126 -2.25 -7.09 -21.28
N VAL A 127 -1.70 -6.21 -20.48
CA VAL A 127 -2.03 -4.78 -20.47
C VAL A 127 -0.90 -4.05 -21.19
N ARG A 128 -1.11 -3.76 -22.48
CA ARG A 128 -0.08 -3.10 -23.30
C ARG A 128 0.09 -1.66 -22.87
N TYR A 129 1.32 -1.34 -22.50
CA TYR A 129 1.79 0.03 -22.28
C TYR A 129 2.99 0.30 -23.18
N ASP A 130 3.05 1.49 -23.76
CA ASP A 130 4.18 1.85 -24.60
C ASP A 130 5.44 2.20 -23.80
N LYS A 131 5.31 2.61 -22.58
CA LYS A 131 6.41 2.83 -21.60
C LYS A 131 5.83 3.18 -20.22
N GLY A 132 6.52 2.76 -19.15
CA GLY A 132 6.42 3.38 -17.83
C GLY A 132 5.78 2.54 -16.73
N PHE A 133 5.97 3.04 -15.57
CA PHE A 133 5.54 2.55 -14.25
C PHE A 133 4.05 2.20 -14.23
N ARG A 134 3.73 1.06 -13.65
CA ARG A 134 2.37 0.53 -13.61
C ARG A 134 1.97 0.30 -12.18
N ALA A 135 1.16 1.19 -11.69
CA ALA A 135 0.46 0.88 -10.47
C ALA A 135 -0.83 0.11 -10.81
N THR A 136 -1.06 -0.92 -10.05
CA THR A 136 -2.26 -1.74 -10.08
C THR A 136 -2.79 -1.83 -8.65
N ALA A 137 -4.08 -2.05 -8.49
CA ALA A 137 -4.67 -2.21 -7.16
C ALA A 137 -5.74 -3.31 -7.17
N LEU A 138 -5.86 -4.00 -6.04
CA LEU A 138 -6.93 -4.97 -5.79
C LEU A 138 -7.97 -4.35 -4.85
N ALA A 139 -9.21 -4.24 -5.29
CA ALA A 139 -10.31 -3.76 -4.44
C ALA A 139 -11.66 -4.31 -4.88
N GLY A 140 -12.49 -4.72 -3.94
CA GLY A 140 -13.86 -5.15 -4.20
C GLY A 140 -13.98 -6.32 -5.18
N GLY A 141 -13.02 -7.24 -5.19
CA GLY A 141 -12.98 -8.38 -6.12
C GLY A 141 -12.56 -8.02 -7.55
N GLN A 142 -11.94 -6.86 -7.73
CA GLN A 142 -11.48 -6.35 -9.02
C GLN A 142 -9.99 -6.04 -8.99
N ALA A 143 -9.29 -6.41 -10.05
CA ALA A 143 -7.95 -5.94 -10.36
C ALA A 143 -8.07 -4.70 -11.25
N VAL A 144 -7.62 -3.55 -10.76
CA VAL A 144 -7.75 -2.27 -11.46
C VAL A 144 -6.37 -1.76 -11.85
N THR A 145 -6.23 -1.31 -13.09
CA THR A 145 -4.97 -0.79 -13.62
C THR A 145 -5.20 0.41 -14.51
N GLY A 146 -4.22 1.30 -14.56
CA GLY A 146 -4.18 2.37 -15.55
C GLY A 146 -3.95 1.81 -16.97
N ALA A 147 -4.31 2.57 -17.97
CA ALA A 147 -4.04 2.33 -19.38
C ALA A 147 -4.00 3.67 -20.13
N PRO A 148 -3.42 3.76 -21.33
CA PRO A 148 -3.45 5.00 -22.08
C PRO A 148 -4.87 5.55 -22.23
N GLY A 149 -5.14 6.71 -21.64
CA GLY A 149 -6.44 7.38 -21.64
C GLY A 149 -7.59 6.64 -20.98
N ALA A 150 -7.31 5.66 -20.11
CA ALA A 150 -8.35 4.87 -19.48
C ALA A 150 -7.88 4.23 -18.16
N VAL A 151 -8.87 3.83 -17.35
CA VAL A 151 -8.72 2.87 -16.24
C VAL A 151 -9.45 1.58 -16.64
N ARG A 152 -8.83 0.44 -16.40
CA ARG A 152 -9.41 -0.89 -16.70
C ARG A 152 -9.56 -1.70 -15.44
N ALA A 153 -10.61 -2.52 -15.40
CA ALA A 153 -10.83 -3.49 -14.35
C ALA A 153 -11.03 -4.89 -14.93
N PHE A 154 -10.50 -5.84 -14.20
CA PHE A 154 -10.61 -7.26 -14.47
C PHE A 154 -11.18 -7.97 -13.24
N ASP A 155 -11.91 -9.06 -13.45
CA ASP A 155 -12.35 -9.89 -12.34
C ASP A 155 -11.13 -10.54 -11.68
N GLU A 156 -11.03 -10.38 -10.37
CA GLU A 156 -9.91 -10.91 -9.59
C GLU A 156 -9.74 -12.42 -9.68
N ARG A 157 -10.84 -13.16 -9.94
CA ARG A 157 -10.85 -14.63 -9.91
C ARG A 157 -10.39 -15.27 -11.22
N ASP A 158 -10.74 -14.64 -12.35
CA ASP A 158 -10.54 -15.26 -13.66
C ASP A 158 -9.89 -14.34 -14.71
N GLY A 159 -9.57 -13.09 -14.34
CA GLY A 159 -8.94 -12.12 -15.22
C GLY A 159 -9.85 -11.61 -16.35
N ARG A 160 -11.13 -11.94 -16.32
CA ARG A 160 -12.10 -11.47 -17.32
C ARG A 160 -12.24 -9.95 -17.23
N SER A 161 -12.16 -9.27 -18.39
CA SER A 161 -12.39 -7.84 -18.45
C SER A 161 -13.80 -7.49 -17.97
N LEU A 162 -13.89 -6.63 -16.96
CA LEU A 162 -15.16 -6.17 -16.41
C LEU A 162 -15.61 -4.87 -17.07
N TRP A 163 -14.75 -3.88 -17.07
CA TRP A 163 -15.06 -2.58 -17.62
C TRP A 163 -13.80 -1.78 -18.00
N THR A 164 -14.01 -0.73 -18.77
CA THR A 164 -13.02 0.28 -19.12
C THR A 164 -13.64 1.65 -18.96
N ALA A 165 -13.09 2.45 -18.06
CA ALA A 165 -13.47 3.84 -17.84
C ALA A 165 -12.52 4.77 -18.60
N LYS A 166 -13.06 5.61 -19.49
CA LYS A 166 -12.25 6.60 -20.21
C LYS A 166 -11.94 7.78 -19.30
N THR A 167 -10.70 8.20 -19.30
CA THR A 167 -10.26 9.43 -18.65
C THR A 167 -10.48 10.65 -19.55
N PRO A 168 -10.45 11.89 -19.02
CA PRO A 168 -10.48 13.08 -19.83
C PRO A 168 -9.37 13.10 -20.89
N LYS A 169 -9.59 13.77 -22.02
CA LYS A 169 -8.60 13.86 -23.12
C LYS A 169 -7.27 14.48 -22.69
N SER A 170 -7.29 15.32 -21.66
CA SER A 170 -6.10 15.91 -21.04
C SER A 170 -5.25 14.89 -20.27
N CYS A 171 -5.76 13.69 -20.02
CA CYS A 171 -5.12 12.62 -19.26
C CYS A 171 -4.78 11.47 -20.22
N ALA A 172 -3.74 11.64 -21.02
CA ALA A 172 -3.34 10.65 -22.01
C ALA A 172 -2.64 9.44 -21.39
N GLU A 173 -1.87 9.67 -20.36
CA GLU A 173 -1.23 8.62 -19.54
C GLU A 173 -1.88 8.59 -18.15
N VAL A 174 -2.14 7.41 -17.66
CA VAL A 174 -2.88 7.19 -16.41
C VAL A 174 -2.11 6.26 -15.50
N LEU A 175 -1.73 6.76 -14.33
CA LEU A 175 -1.24 5.93 -13.24
C LEU A 175 -2.34 5.78 -12.19
N VAL A 176 -2.51 4.55 -11.71
CA VAL A 176 -3.43 4.20 -10.61
C VAL A 176 -2.58 3.62 -9.48
N PHE A 177 -2.56 4.26 -8.32
CA PHE A 177 -1.78 3.77 -7.16
C PHE A 177 -2.61 2.96 -6.19
N THR A 178 -3.89 3.23 -6.11
CA THR A 178 -4.81 2.54 -5.20
C THR A 178 -6.22 2.62 -5.73
N VAL A 179 -7.10 1.80 -5.20
CA VAL A 179 -8.53 1.83 -5.49
C VAL A 179 -9.29 1.65 -4.18
N TYR A 180 -10.26 2.49 -3.95
CA TYR A 180 -11.16 2.37 -2.81
C TYR A 180 -12.50 1.82 -3.30
N ALA A 181 -12.77 0.54 -3.00
CA ALA A 181 -14.10 -0.01 -3.18
C ALA A 181 -14.99 0.49 -2.04
N LEU A 182 -16.01 1.24 -2.38
CA LEU A 182 -16.99 1.80 -1.46
C LEU A 182 -18.33 1.06 -1.60
N PRO A 183 -19.25 1.20 -0.63
CA PRO A 183 -20.62 0.75 -0.77
C PRO A 183 -21.28 1.26 -2.06
N ASP A 184 -22.47 0.73 -2.37
CA ASP A 184 -23.27 1.14 -3.53
C ASP A 184 -22.59 0.99 -4.90
N HIS A 185 -21.69 0.00 -5.03
CA HIS A 185 -20.98 -0.28 -6.26
C HIS A 185 -20.15 0.90 -6.80
N LEU A 186 -19.58 1.68 -5.91
CA LEU A 186 -18.70 2.79 -6.22
C LEU A 186 -17.24 2.40 -6.04
N SER A 187 -16.44 2.55 -7.08
CA SER A 187 -14.99 2.54 -6.97
C SER A 187 -14.47 3.98 -7.08
N VAL A 188 -13.62 4.37 -6.13
CA VAL A 188 -12.93 5.66 -6.18
C VAL A 188 -11.48 5.41 -6.55
N VAL A 189 -11.06 6.01 -7.65
CA VAL A 189 -9.76 5.76 -8.27
C VAL A 189 -9.00 7.08 -8.37
N PRO A 190 -7.97 7.29 -7.54
CA PRO A 190 -7.02 8.37 -7.75
C PRO A 190 -6.17 8.06 -8.98
N VAL A 191 -6.05 9.03 -9.87
CA VAL A 191 -5.24 8.93 -11.08
C VAL A 191 -4.30 10.11 -11.21
N ILE A 192 -3.07 9.86 -11.61
CA ILE A 192 -2.12 10.88 -12.03
C ILE A 192 -2.11 10.87 -13.55
N CYS A 193 -2.27 12.03 -14.13
CA CYS A 193 -2.31 12.24 -15.56
C CYS A 193 -0.98 12.84 -16.06
N ASN A 194 -0.50 12.39 -17.23
CA ASN A 194 0.63 13.00 -17.95
C ASN A 194 1.95 13.02 -17.17
N VAL A 195 2.33 11.89 -16.60
CA VAL A 195 3.53 11.71 -15.74
C VAL A 195 4.85 12.03 -16.46
N THR A 196 4.86 12.16 -17.78
CA THR A 196 6.08 12.37 -18.58
C THR A 196 6.57 13.81 -18.62
N SER A 197 5.78 14.79 -18.17
CA SER A 197 6.25 16.16 -18.08
C SER A 197 6.93 16.39 -16.73
N LEU A 198 8.22 16.66 -16.74
CA LEU A 198 8.98 17.19 -15.61
C LEU A 198 8.47 18.57 -15.12
N ASP A 199 7.51 19.14 -15.84
CA ASP A 199 6.80 20.34 -15.45
C ASP A 199 5.79 20.02 -14.36
N ARG A 200 5.84 20.75 -13.26
CA ARG A 200 5.05 20.66 -12.02
C ARG A 200 3.51 20.78 -12.19
N ASN A 201 2.97 20.56 -13.36
CA ASN A 201 1.55 20.54 -13.66
C ASN A 201 1.02 19.11 -13.74
N GLU A 202 1.41 18.25 -12.77
CA GLU A 202 0.76 16.97 -12.60
C GLU A 202 -0.73 17.22 -12.35
N TYR A 203 -1.55 16.71 -13.26
CA TYR A 203 -2.99 16.86 -13.21
C TYR A 203 -3.55 15.65 -12.47
N ASN A 204 -3.84 15.83 -11.19
CA ASN A 204 -4.33 14.75 -10.34
C ASN A 204 -5.85 14.77 -10.29
N LEU A 205 -6.46 13.62 -10.55
CA LEU A 205 -7.91 13.45 -10.53
C LEU A 205 -8.32 12.34 -9.57
N LEU A 206 -9.44 12.55 -8.94
CA LEU A 206 -10.21 11.52 -8.30
C LEU A 206 -11.41 11.17 -9.19
N LEU A 207 -11.54 9.90 -9.56
CA LEU A 207 -12.63 9.41 -10.38
C LEU A 207 -13.57 8.57 -9.53
N GLY A 208 -14.86 8.92 -9.50
CA GLY A 208 -15.90 8.04 -9.00
C GLY A 208 -16.46 7.20 -10.15
N ILE A 209 -16.28 5.89 -10.08
CA ILE A 209 -16.62 4.94 -11.14
C ILE A 209 -17.65 3.94 -10.61
N ASP A 210 -18.73 3.76 -11.35
CA ASP A 210 -19.63 2.65 -11.13
C ASP A 210 -18.90 1.34 -11.45
N ASN A 211 -18.67 0.51 -10.45
CA ASN A 211 -17.82 -0.66 -10.58
C ASN A 211 -18.46 -1.85 -11.30
N HIS A 212 -19.74 -1.75 -11.68
CA HIS A 212 -20.43 -2.71 -12.54
C HIS A 212 -20.29 -2.37 -14.02
N THR A 213 -20.38 -1.08 -14.34
CA THR A 213 -20.49 -0.61 -15.71
C THR A 213 -19.22 0.08 -16.22
N GLY A 214 -18.33 0.51 -15.34
CA GLY A 214 -17.18 1.35 -15.68
C GLY A 214 -17.55 2.78 -16.04
N LYS A 215 -18.79 3.20 -15.82
CA LYS A 215 -19.21 4.57 -16.07
C LYS A 215 -18.57 5.49 -15.05
N VAL A 216 -17.85 6.51 -15.52
CA VAL A 216 -17.42 7.62 -14.67
C VAL A 216 -18.65 8.41 -14.27
N LEU A 217 -18.97 8.42 -12.99
CA LEU A 217 -20.09 9.13 -12.39
C LEU A 217 -19.74 10.58 -12.14
N TRP A 218 -18.54 10.83 -11.65
CA TRP A 218 -18.01 12.14 -11.35
C TRP A 218 -16.48 12.13 -11.39
N GLN A 219 -15.88 13.32 -11.43
CA GLN A 219 -14.45 13.55 -11.34
C GLN A 219 -14.18 14.82 -10.54
N GLN A 220 -13.08 14.83 -9.82
CA GLN A 220 -12.64 15.95 -9.00
C GLN A 220 -11.13 16.09 -9.05
N HIS A 221 -10.62 17.33 -9.07
CA HIS A 221 -9.21 17.61 -8.88
C HIS A 221 -8.80 17.40 -7.43
N ILE A 222 -7.62 16.83 -7.22
CA ILE A 222 -7.02 16.63 -5.90
C ILE A 222 -5.53 16.99 -5.95
N ALA A 223 -5.01 17.46 -4.81
CA ALA A 223 -3.61 17.91 -4.73
C ALA A 223 -2.61 16.73 -4.65
N ALA A 224 -2.88 15.71 -3.84
CA ALA A 224 -1.91 14.64 -3.55
C ALA A 224 -2.55 13.24 -3.54
N PRO A 225 -2.69 12.57 -4.68
CA PRO A 225 -3.34 11.26 -4.76
C PRO A 225 -2.57 10.13 -4.09
N ARG A 226 -1.27 10.30 -3.83
CA ARG A 226 -0.40 9.24 -3.29
C ARG A 226 -0.54 9.02 -1.79
N LEU A 227 -1.03 10.03 -1.06
CA LEU A 227 -1.06 10.04 0.41
C LEU A 227 -2.48 9.86 0.98
N MET A 228 -3.41 9.36 0.18
CA MET A 228 -4.79 9.19 0.59
C MET A 228 -4.94 8.04 1.57
N VAL A 229 -5.70 8.25 2.62
CA VAL A 229 -6.06 7.23 3.60
C VAL A 229 -7.58 7.17 3.76
N ARG A 230 -8.11 5.96 3.91
CA ARG A 230 -9.55 5.75 4.11
C ARG A 230 -9.92 5.79 5.59
N ASP A 231 -10.98 6.53 5.93
CA ASP A 231 -11.65 6.48 7.22
C ASP A 231 -13.10 6.00 7.07
N GLY A 232 -13.40 4.82 7.57
CA GLY A 232 -14.73 4.23 7.45
C GLY A 232 -15.14 3.88 6.01
N GLU A 233 -16.43 4.00 5.71
CA GLU A 233 -16.99 3.54 4.44
C GLU A 233 -16.97 4.60 3.34
N HIS A 234 -17.03 5.87 3.71
CA HIS A 234 -17.29 6.97 2.76
C HIS A 234 -16.32 8.14 2.87
N THR A 235 -15.36 8.13 3.76
CA THR A 235 -14.44 9.25 3.96
C THR A 235 -13.04 8.91 3.50
N LEU A 236 -12.45 9.77 2.67
CA LEU A 236 -11.03 9.76 2.35
C LEU A 236 -10.35 10.98 2.97
N VAL A 237 -9.17 10.76 3.48
CA VAL A 237 -8.30 11.79 4.06
C VAL A 237 -7.18 12.06 3.09
N ILE A 238 -7.02 13.30 2.67
CA ILE A 238 -6.01 13.73 1.70
C ILE A 238 -5.21 14.89 2.32
N PRO A 239 -3.90 14.74 2.48
CA PRO A 239 -3.03 15.87 2.75
C PRO A 239 -3.05 16.86 1.57
N ASP A 240 -3.03 18.15 1.85
CA ASP A 240 -2.94 19.20 0.84
C ASP A 240 -1.53 19.83 0.91
N PRO A 241 -0.57 19.37 0.10
CA PRO A 241 0.79 19.88 0.13
C PRO A 241 0.91 21.31 -0.41
N ASP A 242 -0.06 21.77 -1.23
CA ASP A 242 -0.05 23.11 -1.82
C ASP A 242 -0.56 24.18 -0.83
N ASN A 243 -1.26 23.73 0.22
CA ASN A 243 -1.84 24.61 1.23
C ASN A 243 -1.61 24.02 2.63
N PRO A 244 -0.34 23.81 3.03
CA PRO A 244 -0.05 23.34 4.36
C PRO A 244 -0.46 24.40 5.39
N PRO A 245 -1.05 24.01 6.50
CA PRO A 245 -1.14 22.66 7.05
C PRO A 245 -2.53 22.02 6.85
N ALA A 246 -3.06 21.99 5.66
CA ALA A 246 -4.41 21.54 5.44
C ALA A 246 -4.49 20.03 5.15
N ILE A 247 -5.42 19.38 5.83
CA ILE A 247 -5.88 18.03 5.49
C ILE A 247 -7.30 18.19 4.96
N GLN A 248 -7.56 17.61 3.81
CA GLN A 248 -8.91 17.54 3.26
C GLN A 248 -9.56 16.22 3.64
N LEU A 249 -10.76 16.30 4.20
CA LEU A 249 -11.65 15.16 4.35
C LEU A 249 -12.64 15.18 3.19
N LEU A 250 -12.66 14.12 2.41
CA LEU A 250 -13.63 13.96 1.32
C LEU A 250 -14.72 12.99 1.76
N ASP A 251 -15.93 13.49 1.95
CA ASP A 251 -17.12 12.66 2.10
C ASP A 251 -17.61 12.27 0.71
N ILE A 252 -17.61 10.99 0.41
CA ILE A 252 -17.78 10.44 -0.94
C ILE A 252 -19.06 9.64 -1.06
N ASN A 253 -19.78 9.85 -2.15
CA ASN A 253 -20.94 9.07 -2.54
C ASN A 253 -21.04 8.97 -4.07
N ARG A 254 -22.12 8.37 -4.58
CA ARG A 254 -22.35 8.23 -6.03
C ARG A 254 -22.57 9.55 -6.77
N GLN A 255 -22.89 10.64 -6.09
CA GLN A 255 -23.13 11.96 -6.66
C GLN A 255 -21.86 12.81 -6.73
N GLY A 256 -20.86 12.50 -5.92
CA GLY A 256 -19.63 13.27 -5.89
C GLY A 256 -18.85 13.10 -4.58
N ALA A 257 -17.83 13.91 -4.45
CA ALA A 257 -17.06 14.06 -3.23
C ALA A 257 -17.20 15.49 -2.70
N THR A 258 -17.51 15.62 -1.42
CA THR A 258 -17.62 16.91 -0.75
C THR A 258 -16.41 17.10 0.15
N ALA A 259 -15.61 18.13 -0.12
CA ALA A 259 -14.41 18.42 0.64
C ALA A 259 -14.74 19.23 1.89
N ARG A 260 -14.14 18.85 3.01
CA ARG A 260 -14.05 19.65 4.24
C ARG A 260 -12.58 19.79 4.61
N ALA A 261 -12.13 20.98 4.94
CA ALA A 261 -10.78 21.19 5.42
C ALA A 261 -10.68 20.88 6.92
N LEU A 262 -9.71 20.08 7.30
CA LEU A 262 -9.20 20.01 8.66
C LEU A 262 -8.13 21.11 8.79
N THR A 263 -8.50 22.23 9.36
CA THR A 263 -7.54 23.31 9.64
C THR A 263 -6.80 23.02 10.94
N SER A 264 -5.65 22.42 10.86
CA SER A 264 -4.73 22.33 11.98
C SER A 264 -3.38 22.89 11.57
N ALA A 265 -2.90 23.79 12.37
CA ALA A 265 -1.76 24.63 12.04
C ALA A 265 -0.40 23.94 11.85
N ASP A 266 -0.30 22.60 11.91
CA ASP A 266 1.00 21.90 11.83
C ASP A 266 0.90 20.49 11.21
N ALA A 267 -0.05 20.24 10.32
CA ALA A 267 -0.21 18.92 9.74
C ALA A 267 0.40 18.86 8.33
N TRP A 268 1.70 18.61 8.25
CA TRP A 268 2.38 18.36 6.99
C TRP A 268 2.11 16.94 6.48
N ASP A 269 1.84 15.98 7.41
CA ASP A 269 1.67 14.59 7.08
C ASP A 269 0.45 13.99 7.78
N ALA A 270 -0.68 13.89 7.08
CA ALA A 270 -1.72 12.96 7.50
C ALA A 270 -1.21 11.55 7.23
N VAL A 271 -1.03 10.77 8.26
CA VAL A 271 -0.31 9.50 8.14
C VAL A 271 -1.18 8.28 8.43
N ALA A 272 -2.29 8.46 9.13
CA ALA A 272 -3.25 7.38 9.39
C ALA A 272 -4.67 7.92 9.58
N ALA A 273 -5.67 7.13 9.19
CA ALA A 273 -7.06 7.38 9.52
C ALA A 273 -7.77 6.07 9.85
N GLY A 274 -8.78 6.14 10.70
CA GLY A 274 -9.59 4.99 11.06
C GLY A 274 -10.47 5.25 12.28
N GLY A 275 -11.70 4.70 12.26
CA GLY A 275 -12.62 4.76 13.38
C GLY A 275 -13.04 6.18 13.78
N GLY A 276 -13.11 7.10 12.85
CA GLY A 276 -13.48 8.49 13.11
C GLY A 276 -12.32 9.37 13.58
N THR A 277 -11.09 8.93 13.39
CA THR A 277 -9.88 9.63 13.84
C THR A 277 -8.87 9.77 12.71
N VAL A 278 -8.27 10.95 12.57
CA VAL A 278 -7.09 11.20 11.74
C VAL A 278 -5.89 11.45 12.63
N MET A 279 -4.79 10.79 12.32
CA MET A 279 -3.53 10.94 13.03
C MET A 279 -2.52 11.70 12.18
N THR A 280 -1.77 12.57 12.84
CA THR A 280 -0.60 13.24 12.26
C THR A 280 0.60 13.07 13.17
N VAL A 281 1.77 12.98 12.56
CA VAL A 281 3.05 13.10 13.25
C VAL A 281 3.70 14.37 12.76
N THR A 282 4.00 15.29 13.67
CA THR A 282 4.77 16.48 13.33
C THR A 282 6.24 16.08 13.32
N ASP A 283 6.87 16.18 12.17
CA ASP A 283 8.32 16.10 12.07
C ASP A 283 8.88 17.52 12.13
N PRO A 284 9.79 17.82 13.05
CA PRO A 284 10.38 19.15 13.08
C PRO A 284 11.19 19.38 11.80
N GLU A 285 10.90 20.45 11.07
CA GLU A 285 11.64 20.87 9.87
C GLU A 285 13.13 21.07 10.15
N ASP A 286 13.45 21.44 11.36
CA ASP A 286 14.82 21.58 11.86
C ASP A 286 15.10 20.41 12.80
N ARG A 287 15.84 19.42 12.31
CA ARG A 287 16.23 18.19 13.04
C ARG A 287 17.23 18.46 14.17
N SER A 288 17.12 19.58 14.86
CA SER A 288 17.88 19.81 16.07
C SER A 288 17.34 18.96 17.21
N GLU A 289 18.21 18.50 18.11
CA GLU A 289 17.87 17.62 19.24
C GLU A 289 16.80 18.20 20.19
N ASP A 290 16.48 19.50 20.07
CA ASP A 290 15.53 20.21 20.91
C ASP A 290 14.09 20.22 20.38
N HIS A 291 13.83 19.64 19.20
CA HIS A 291 12.49 19.64 18.60
C HIS A 291 11.68 18.42 19.02
N ASP A 292 10.50 18.70 19.51
CA ASP A 292 9.57 17.72 20.04
C ASP A 292 8.70 17.12 18.93
N THR A 293 8.83 15.83 18.66
CA THR A 293 7.88 15.13 17.83
C THR A 293 6.53 15.02 18.53
N LEU A 294 5.48 15.46 17.85
CA LEU A 294 4.10 15.41 18.35
C LEU A 294 3.27 14.44 17.54
N LEU A 295 2.65 13.51 18.24
CA LEU A 295 1.59 12.66 17.71
C LEU A 295 0.25 13.33 18.06
N ARG A 296 -0.59 13.62 17.06
CA ARG A 296 -1.87 14.29 17.23
C ARG A 296 -3.00 13.50 16.62
N ALA A 297 -4.15 13.51 17.27
CA ALA A 297 -5.37 12.91 16.79
C ALA A 297 -6.48 13.96 16.64
N TYR A 298 -7.14 13.93 15.52
CA TYR A 298 -8.27 14.81 15.19
C TYR A 298 -9.51 13.99 14.90
N GLY A 299 -10.66 14.46 15.35
CA GLY A 299 -11.94 13.87 14.97
C GLY A 299 -12.24 14.11 13.48
N THR A 300 -12.57 13.07 12.73
CA THR A 300 -12.97 13.24 11.32
C THR A 300 -14.31 13.94 11.19
N TRP A 301 -15.14 13.91 12.22
CA TRP A 301 -16.46 14.52 12.21
C TRP A 301 -16.45 16.03 12.37
N ASP A 302 -15.68 16.54 13.34
CA ASP A 302 -15.67 17.94 13.75
C ASP A 302 -14.36 18.67 13.45
N GLY A 303 -13.31 17.94 13.07
CA GLY A 303 -12.00 18.48 12.76
C GLY A 303 -11.24 18.98 13.98
N HIS A 304 -11.75 18.76 15.19
CA HIS A 304 -11.08 19.23 16.41
C HIS A 304 -9.98 18.30 16.87
N LEU A 305 -8.95 18.89 17.49
CA LEU A 305 -7.90 18.14 18.17
C LEU A 305 -8.52 17.40 19.36
N ALA A 306 -8.54 16.06 19.28
CA ALA A 306 -9.05 15.21 20.35
C ALA A 306 -8.00 15.03 21.45
N TRP A 307 -6.76 14.75 21.06
CA TRP A 307 -5.63 14.62 21.98
C TRP A 307 -4.30 14.79 21.26
N GLN A 308 -3.25 15.00 22.05
CA GLN A 308 -1.87 15.01 21.57
C GLN A 308 -0.93 14.33 22.55
N LEU A 309 0.15 13.74 22.03
CA LEU A 309 1.19 13.10 22.82
C LEU A 309 2.55 13.58 22.32
N ARG A 310 3.35 14.12 23.24
CA ARG A 310 4.72 14.57 22.98
C ARG A 310 5.69 13.41 23.20
N ALA A 311 6.63 13.22 22.30
CA ALA A 311 7.73 12.30 22.53
C ALA A 311 8.63 12.81 23.67
N PRO A 312 9.21 11.94 24.48
CA PRO A 312 10.25 12.32 25.41
C PRO A 312 11.44 12.96 24.68
N THR A 313 12.16 13.87 25.37
CA THR A 313 13.35 14.51 24.80
C THR A 313 14.34 13.48 24.20
N GLY A 314 14.80 13.74 23.00
CA GLY A 314 15.69 12.84 22.25
C GLY A 314 15.02 11.59 21.70
N GLN A 315 13.68 11.57 21.66
CA GLN A 315 12.89 10.50 21.04
C GLN A 315 11.93 11.06 19.99
N GLU A 316 11.52 10.19 19.07
CA GLU A 316 10.59 10.51 17.99
C GLU A 316 9.58 9.38 17.78
N TYR A 317 8.52 9.70 17.06
CA TYR A 317 7.52 8.73 16.61
C TYR A 317 7.69 8.42 15.14
N GLY A 318 7.59 7.13 14.78
CA GLY A 318 7.36 6.70 13.41
C GLY A 318 5.92 6.90 12.96
N LEU A 319 5.61 6.52 11.73
CA LEU A 319 4.25 6.62 11.19
C LEU A 319 3.30 5.67 11.94
N PRO A 320 2.21 6.19 12.50
CA PRO A 320 1.22 5.37 13.18
C PRO A 320 0.31 4.63 12.20
N LYS A 321 -0.40 3.64 12.70
CA LYS A 321 -1.55 3.01 12.05
C LYS A 321 -2.69 2.87 13.05
N ILE A 322 -3.91 2.87 12.53
CA ILE A 322 -5.14 2.71 13.32
C ILE A 322 -5.81 1.41 12.93
N ALA A 323 -6.14 0.59 13.92
CA ALA A 323 -6.94 -0.61 13.75
C ALA A 323 -7.76 -0.89 15.02
N ASP A 324 -9.00 -1.31 14.87
CA ASP A 324 -9.90 -1.74 15.96
C ASP A 324 -9.99 -0.74 17.12
N GLY A 325 -10.03 0.57 16.81
CA GLY A 325 -10.10 1.66 17.80
C GLY A 325 -8.81 1.88 18.59
N ARG A 326 -7.68 1.37 18.08
CA ARG A 326 -6.34 1.54 18.69
C ARG A 326 -5.39 2.18 17.70
N VAL A 327 -4.47 2.97 18.23
CA VAL A 327 -3.32 3.53 17.52
C VAL A 327 -2.09 2.72 17.88
N TYR A 328 -1.38 2.26 16.88
CA TYR A 328 -0.09 1.60 17.02
C TYR A 328 0.96 2.55 16.47
N VAL A 329 2.00 2.81 17.26
CA VAL A 329 3.08 3.72 16.86
C VAL A 329 4.40 3.26 17.47
N VAL A 330 5.47 3.33 16.69
CA VAL A 330 6.82 3.07 17.22
C VAL A 330 7.37 4.37 17.79
N ARG A 331 7.95 4.29 18.98
CA ARG A 331 8.74 5.33 19.60
C ARG A 331 10.19 4.90 19.66
N GLN A 332 11.09 5.68 19.10
CA GLN A 332 12.51 5.40 18.98
C GLN A 332 13.37 6.59 19.39
N PRO A 333 14.67 6.40 19.64
CA PRO A 333 15.60 7.52 19.75
C PRO A 333 15.60 8.33 18.45
N PHE A 334 15.75 9.63 18.57
CA PHE A 334 16.01 10.47 17.41
C PHE A 334 17.32 10.01 16.73
N LEU A 335 17.30 9.86 15.42
CA LEU A 335 18.43 9.39 14.62
C LEU A 335 18.96 10.50 13.73
N ALA A 336 20.29 10.72 13.82
CA ALA A 336 21.04 11.61 12.94
C ALA A 336 21.84 10.77 11.91
N GLU A 337 22.37 11.43 10.90
CA GLU A 337 23.24 10.81 9.89
C GLU A 337 24.37 9.97 10.49
N ALA A 338 24.99 10.49 11.54
CA ALA A 338 26.10 9.81 12.24
C ALA A 338 25.69 8.50 12.94
N ASP A 339 24.38 8.22 13.04
CA ASP A 339 23.85 7.04 13.73
C ASP A 339 23.70 5.81 12.84
N ALA A 340 24.08 5.89 11.55
CA ALA A 340 24.16 4.73 10.67
C ALA A 340 24.94 3.58 11.34
N ARG A 341 24.39 2.34 11.25
CA ARG A 341 24.91 1.14 11.94
C ARG A 341 24.87 1.15 13.46
N ARG A 342 24.36 2.22 14.09
CA ARG A 342 24.15 2.26 15.54
C ARG A 342 23.10 1.22 15.94
N ARG A 343 23.26 0.66 17.13
CA ARG A 343 22.25 -0.22 17.73
C ARG A 343 21.30 0.59 18.58
N ILE A 344 20.01 0.51 18.27
CA ILE A 344 18.95 1.21 18.99
C ILE A 344 17.97 0.25 19.66
N ARG A 345 17.23 0.80 20.60
CA ARG A 345 16.05 0.17 21.19
C ARG A 345 14.86 1.07 20.95
N ALA A 346 13.76 0.48 20.56
CA ALA A 346 12.50 1.18 20.32
C ALA A 346 11.37 0.48 21.09
N ASP A 347 10.26 1.18 21.23
CA ASP A 347 9.04 0.68 21.84
C ASP A 347 7.89 0.75 20.84
N LEU A 348 7.13 -0.33 20.71
CA LEU A 348 5.81 -0.27 20.10
C LEU A 348 4.80 0.13 21.18
N LEU A 349 4.12 1.25 20.96
CA LEU A 349 3.06 1.74 21.82
C LEU A 349 1.70 1.39 21.21
N VAL A 350 0.77 0.97 22.03
CA VAL A 350 -0.64 0.80 21.67
C VAL A 350 -1.44 1.78 22.50
N LEU A 351 -2.13 2.71 21.83
CA LEU A 351 -2.92 3.75 22.46
C LEU A 351 -4.40 3.56 22.12
N ASP A 352 -5.27 4.03 22.98
CA ASP A 352 -6.68 4.19 22.67
C ASP A 352 -6.87 5.33 21.64
N ALA A 353 -7.51 5.06 20.53
CA ALA A 353 -7.60 6.03 19.43
C ALA A 353 -8.41 7.28 19.78
N GLY A 354 -9.44 7.15 20.63
CA GLY A 354 -10.29 8.27 21.01
C GLY A 354 -9.69 9.18 22.08
N THR A 355 -8.81 8.64 22.94
CA THR A 355 -8.33 9.35 24.13
C THR A 355 -6.81 9.53 24.20
N GLY A 356 -6.04 8.87 23.37
CA GLY A 356 -4.58 8.84 23.43
C GLY A 356 -4.01 8.11 24.65
N ARG A 357 -4.85 7.47 25.47
CA ARG A 357 -4.41 6.75 26.67
C ARG A 357 -3.57 5.54 26.28
N LEU A 358 -2.38 5.42 26.86
CA LEU A 358 -1.51 4.26 26.68
C LEU A 358 -2.20 2.99 27.22
N LEU A 359 -2.40 2.02 26.34
CA LEU A 359 -2.98 0.71 26.66
C LEU A 359 -1.90 -0.34 26.89
N HIS A 360 -0.88 -0.35 26.03
CA HIS A 360 0.18 -1.34 26.09
C HIS A 360 1.50 -0.78 25.56
N THR A 361 2.62 -1.38 25.99
CA THR A 361 3.96 -1.09 25.48
C THR A 361 4.71 -2.40 25.28
N LEU A 362 5.21 -2.64 24.09
CA LEU A 362 6.13 -3.73 23.79
C LEU A 362 7.53 -3.15 23.53
N ARG A 363 8.51 -3.59 24.32
CA ARG A 363 9.92 -3.31 24.05
C ARG A 363 10.38 -4.14 22.85
N LEU A 364 10.79 -3.46 21.77
CA LEU A 364 11.31 -4.12 20.58
C LEU A 364 12.74 -4.66 20.81
N PRO A 365 13.16 -5.68 20.08
CA PRO A 365 14.54 -6.13 20.08
C PRO A 365 15.49 -5.00 19.72
N THR A 366 16.74 -5.12 20.15
CA THR A 366 17.78 -4.19 19.69
C THR A 366 18.01 -4.37 18.19
N MET A 367 17.87 -3.30 17.44
CA MET A 367 18.02 -3.27 15.99
C MET A 367 19.23 -2.43 15.58
N THR A 368 19.76 -2.71 14.40
CA THR A 368 20.81 -1.91 13.80
C THR A 368 20.20 -0.93 12.83
N VAL A 369 20.53 0.33 12.96
CA VAL A 369 20.10 1.40 12.03
C VAL A 369 20.69 1.09 10.65
N PRO A 370 19.88 1.02 9.58
CA PRO A 370 20.40 0.78 8.25
C PRO A 370 21.31 1.92 7.78
N ASP A 371 22.17 1.63 6.81
CA ASP A 371 22.89 2.66 6.07
C ASP A 371 21.89 3.33 5.13
N ALA A 372 21.68 4.62 5.27
CA ALA A 372 20.75 5.40 4.46
C ALA A 372 21.49 6.58 3.83
N ASP A 373 21.19 6.82 2.58
CA ASP A 373 21.63 8.02 1.86
C ASP A 373 20.76 9.23 2.23
N ASP A 374 19.60 8.99 2.87
CA ASP A 374 18.65 9.98 3.31
C ASP A 374 18.34 9.82 4.81
N TYR A 375 18.23 10.94 5.53
CA TYR A 375 18.22 10.99 7.01
C TYR A 375 16.86 10.72 7.66
N ASP A 376 15.87 10.28 6.91
CA ASP A 376 14.55 9.95 7.45
C ASP A 376 14.41 8.46 7.83
N VAL A 377 15.42 7.93 8.52
CA VAL A 377 15.43 6.53 8.95
C VAL A 377 14.58 6.36 10.21
N LYS A 378 13.34 5.94 10.02
CA LYS A 378 12.40 5.71 11.12
C LYS A 378 11.80 4.31 11.04
N LEU A 379 11.43 3.79 12.21
CA LEU A 379 10.63 2.59 12.33
C LEU A 379 9.16 2.95 12.26
N ASP A 380 8.49 2.47 11.26
CA ASP A 380 7.08 2.69 11.03
C ASP A 380 6.26 1.44 11.34
N VAL A 381 5.01 1.66 11.75
CA VAL A 381 4.02 0.59 11.77
C VAL A 381 3.56 0.36 10.33
N GLY A 382 3.76 -0.83 9.83
CA GLY A 382 3.35 -1.26 8.50
C GLY A 382 1.89 -1.71 8.49
N GLU A 383 1.65 -3.00 8.27
CA GLU A 383 0.33 -3.57 8.13
C GLU A 383 -0.09 -4.42 9.32
N PHE A 384 -1.40 -4.63 9.44
CA PHE A 384 -2.00 -5.58 10.34
C PHE A 384 -2.52 -6.77 9.56
N ALA A 385 -2.29 -7.96 10.07
CA ALA A 385 -2.95 -9.14 9.57
C ALA A 385 -3.04 -10.21 10.66
N ASP A 386 -4.21 -10.76 10.85
CA ASP A 386 -4.41 -12.02 11.53
C ASP A 386 -3.73 -12.13 12.93
N GLY A 387 -3.89 -11.12 13.75
CA GLY A 387 -3.31 -11.07 15.09
C GLY A 387 -1.85 -10.64 15.14
N ALA A 388 -1.35 -10.07 14.05
CA ALA A 388 0.01 -9.55 13.97
C ALA A 388 0.04 -8.08 13.53
N VAL A 389 1.08 -7.37 13.92
CA VAL A 389 1.45 -6.05 13.41
C VAL A 389 2.86 -6.09 12.86
N ALA A 390 3.04 -5.57 11.66
CA ALA A 390 4.34 -5.42 11.04
C ALA A 390 5.00 -4.10 11.46
N ILE A 391 6.31 -4.14 11.68
CA ILE A 391 7.14 -2.97 11.98
C ILE A 391 8.35 -3.03 11.06
N ARG A 392 8.62 -1.94 10.33
CA ARG A 392 9.70 -1.88 9.33
C ARG A 392 10.42 -0.54 9.37
N TRP A 393 11.63 -0.51 8.88
CA TRP A 393 12.32 0.73 8.59
C TRP A 393 11.65 1.43 7.41
N ARG A 394 11.46 2.75 7.51
CA ARG A 394 10.93 3.56 6.41
C ARG A 394 11.90 3.50 5.23
N ASP A 395 11.35 3.33 4.03
CA ASP A 395 12.06 3.33 2.74
C ASP A 395 13.29 2.40 2.66
N HIS A 396 13.37 1.42 3.58
CA HIS A 396 14.42 0.42 3.58
C HIS A 396 13.88 -0.99 3.43
N GLU A 397 14.55 -1.74 2.57
CA GLU A 397 14.37 -3.18 2.48
C GLU A 397 15.05 -3.87 3.66
N GLY A 398 14.49 -4.94 4.17
CA GLY A 398 15.20 -5.87 5.05
C GLY A 398 14.49 -6.28 6.32
N ASP A 399 14.58 -5.57 7.43
CA ASP A 399 14.14 -6.10 8.72
C ASP A 399 12.64 -5.83 9.00
N LEU A 400 11.79 -6.81 8.71
CA LEU A 400 10.40 -6.83 9.18
C LEU A 400 10.34 -7.47 10.56
N LEU A 401 9.81 -6.76 11.54
CA LEU A 401 9.45 -7.30 12.84
C LEU A 401 7.95 -7.55 12.90
N ILE A 402 7.58 -8.76 13.29
CA ILE A 402 6.17 -9.11 13.51
C ILE A 402 5.93 -9.20 15.01
N ALA A 403 5.03 -8.36 15.52
CA ALA A 403 4.59 -8.40 16.91
C ALA A 403 3.19 -9.02 17.03
N THR A 404 3.00 -9.90 17.99
CA THR A 404 1.75 -10.63 18.26
C THR A 404 1.43 -10.62 19.73
N ASP A 405 0.17 -10.94 20.10
CA ASP A 405 -0.25 -11.15 21.48
C ASP A 405 0.44 -12.35 22.12
#